data_dd9ed7f36f26702f1c081bf7036605c4
#
_entry.id   dd9ed7f36f26702f1c081bf7036605c4
#
_cell.length_a   1.000
_cell.length_b   1.000
_cell.length_c   1.000
_cell.angle_alpha   90.00
_cell.angle_beta   90.00
_cell.angle_gamma   90.00
#
_symmetry.space_group_name_H-M   'P 1'
#
loop_
_entity.id
_entity.type
_entity.pdbx_description
1 polymer ?
#
loop_
_entity_poly.entity_id
_entity_poly.type
_entity_poly.pdbx_seq_one_letter_code
_entity_poly.pdbx_strand_id
1 'polypeptide(L)'
;MIKKSVRNLFCIALAVLILPVFFSCSNHAEEKSVASALEQVDILINQEQFNDAARELSKIEKKSYSSWIEIGIFKRYEKLDSLDRAEKVLVRAIKKNPGNMELNAVYAHFLLKNGRIEESLAAGKALQGTRYGSIYSEAVFKNVLEKSKKSEISSVFLSAEYFSVYFDAYTGSGNPAWLRNCALLRLASGSYEKAAEVHPGLHKILEANDAFFWSLVMYDAGRFGDSVNYGNIALSLADSRSGKEKKSVAVSQISAVLQDSYTCLGDSGSAENIRREYLDSIEDKNGGFAVSDTEKDENNFLAPIFVNSAKWAFDSGDEMRAASLLTFCVETWPDYVPGLTSYADFAYASNLPANENFMQLQLRDEGLASLEMERYDSRPKIPLSDAAERIERSLARKKSPLLFVARLDLKYKADKNFTETEKTADVWRILEENAVSPSVYPEILFEYALNFLLETKQTEDAWKLFYKYISSKYKIPCDNDFWVNVVKKINVFSYSEAEYAFYFAALDRRTEDSLRLGEYCVFEDSERTFVNVSAGDSAAMNLAMIYNSVGRKTDALELYRKVNGRSTVKKIKALAMYRMALIYFDSGDLKNARICAEYSSELNPGNAEAKLLLTKIKASL
;
A
#
# COMPACT_ATOMS: atom_id res chain seq x y z
N MET A 1 78.40 -0.46 -49.17
CA MET A 1 77.23 -1.32 -49.09
C MET A 1 76.15 -0.80 -48.15
N ILE A 2 76.43 -0.06 -47.09
CA ILE A 2 75.45 0.36 -46.03
C ILE A 2 74.43 1.40 -46.53
N LYS A 3 74.76 2.31 -47.44
CA LYS A 3 73.87 3.35 -47.98
C LYS A 3 72.69 2.81 -48.84
N LYS A 4 72.83 1.64 -49.48
CA LYS A 4 71.76 1.05 -50.29
C LYS A 4 70.71 0.31 -49.41
N SER A 5 71.17 -0.27 -48.31
CA SER A 5 70.31 -0.98 -47.38
C SER A 5 69.36 -0.05 -46.59
N VAL A 6 69.87 1.11 -46.16
CA VAL A 6 69.05 2.11 -45.41
C VAL A 6 67.96 2.75 -46.28
N ARG A 7 68.30 2.98 -47.59
CA ARG A 7 67.33 3.54 -48.55
C ARG A 7 66.19 2.57 -48.88
N ASN A 8 66.46 1.26 -48.92
CA ASN A 8 65.42 0.24 -49.13
C ASN A 8 64.56 0.05 -47.89
N LEU A 9 65.11 0.12 -46.68
CA LEU A 9 64.31 0.09 -45.44
C LEU A 9 63.41 1.31 -45.32
N PHE A 10 63.90 2.50 -45.74
CA PHE A 10 63.09 3.72 -45.70
C PHE A 10 61.91 3.70 -46.70
N CYS A 11 62.13 3.12 -47.88
CA CYS A 11 61.10 2.93 -48.90
C CYS A 11 60.07 1.89 -48.47
N ILE A 12 60.46 0.81 -47.78
CA ILE A 12 59.50 -0.21 -47.22
C ILE A 12 58.73 0.37 -46.06
N ALA A 13 59.38 1.12 -45.14
CA ALA A 13 58.70 1.79 -44.05
C ALA A 13 57.69 2.86 -44.52
N LEU A 14 58.03 3.61 -45.56
CA LEU A 14 57.15 4.60 -46.18
C LEU A 14 55.94 3.93 -46.89
N ALA A 15 56.19 2.81 -47.59
CA ALA A 15 55.12 2.03 -48.22
C ALA A 15 54.15 1.41 -47.20
N VAL A 16 54.65 0.92 -46.05
CA VAL A 16 53.80 0.36 -44.95
C VAL A 16 53.02 1.45 -44.26
N LEU A 17 53.54 2.70 -44.20
CA LEU A 17 52.82 3.84 -43.62
C LEU A 17 51.82 4.50 -44.58
N ILE A 18 52.05 4.45 -45.88
CA ILE A 18 51.18 5.09 -46.88
C ILE A 18 50.03 4.16 -47.32
N LEU A 19 50.24 2.84 -47.37
CA LEU A 19 49.17 1.87 -47.70
C LEU A 19 47.93 1.96 -46.83
N PRO A 20 48.03 2.05 -45.51
CA PRO A 20 46.79 2.20 -44.68
C PRO A 20 46.04 3.51 -44.92
N VAL A 21 46.77 4.60 -45.24
CA VAL A 21 46.15 5.91 -45.52
C VAL A 21 45.41 5.90 -46.86
N PHE A 22 45.94 5.26 -47.90
CA PHE A 22 45.25 5.12 -49.19
C PHE A 22 44.04 4.17 -49.10
N PHE A 23 44.13 3.09 -48.34
CA PHE A 23 42.98 2.22 -48.09
C PHE A 23 41.90 2.92 -47.26
N SER A 24 42.28 3.75 -46.30
CA SER A 24 41.32 4.55 -45.51
C SER A 24 40.62 5.61 -46.36
N CYS A 25 41.34 6.30 -47.25
CA CYS A 25 40.77 7.31 -48.14
C CYS A 25 39.84 6.72 -49.21
N SER A 26 40.16 5.54 -49.76
CA SER A 26 39.32 4.87 -50.76
C SER A 26 38.02 4.36 -50.17
N ASN A 27 38.06 3.79 -48.97
CA ASN A 27 36.85 3.34 -48.25
C ASN A 27 35.93 4.52 -47.90
N HIS A 28 36.49 5.65 -47.52
CA HIS A 28 35.70 6.83 -47.16
C HIS A 28 34.99 7.49 -48.36
N ALA A 29 35.64 7.47 -49.55
CA ALA A 29 35.01 7.94 -50.79
C ALA A 29 33.88 7.01 -51.26
N GLU A 30 34.07 5.69 -51.11
CA GLU A 30 33.06 4.69 -51.43
C GLU A 30 31.84 4.79 -50.48
N GLU A 31 32.09 4.96 -49.18
CA GLU A 31 31.01 5.12 -48.18
C GLU A 31 30.21 6.40 -48.40
N LYS A 32 30.83 7.52 -48.82
CA LYS A 32 30.11 8.73 -49.20
C LYS A 32 29.22 8.51 -50.42
N SER A 33 29.69 7.78 -51.42
CA SER A 33 28.89 7.43 -52.59
C SER A 33 27.67 6.57 -52.22
N VAL A 34 27.87 5.62 -51.29
CA VAL A 34 26.78 4.76 -50.79
C VAL A 34 25.80 5.56 -49.95
N ALA A 35 26.24 6.50 -49.11
CA ALA A 35 25.37 7.38 -48.36
C ALA A 35 24.46 8.20 -49.30
N SER A 36 25.01 8.77 -50.36
CA SER A 36 24.23 9.48 -51.38
C SER A 36 23.23 8.57 -52.11
N ALA A 37 23.63 7.33 -52.41
CA ALA A 37 22.70 6.33 -52.99
C ALA A 37 21.58 5.94 -52.03
N LEU A 38 21.85 5.87 -50.71
CA LEU A 38 20.83 5.66 -49.68
C LEU A 38 19.85 6.83 -49.57
N GLU A 39 20.31 8.08 -49.74
CA GLU A 39 19.43 9.25 -49.82
C GLU A 39 18.52 9.17 -51.04
N GLN A 40 19.02 8.71 -52.19
CA GLN A 40 18.19 8.49 -53.38
C GLN A 40 17.15 7.40 -53.13
N VAL A 41 17.45 6.33 -52.38
CA VAL A 41 16.48 5.31 -51.96
C VAL A 41 15.39 5.93 -51.08
N ASP A 42 15.75 6.83 -50.15
CA ASP A 42 14.74 7.50 -49.31
C ASP A 42 13.80 8.38 -50.15
N ILE A 43 14.32 9.05 -51.20
CA ILE A 43 13.49 9.83 -52.11
C ILE A 43 12.47 8.91 -52.82
N LEU A 44 12.93 7.77 -53.34
CA LEU A 44 12.06 6.80 -54.00
C LEU A 44 10.99 6.22 -53.05
N ILE A 45 11.34 5.94 -51.80
CA ILE A 45 10.40 5.49 -50.77
C ILE A 45 9.34 6.57 -50.50
N ASN A 46 9.76 7.83 -50.37
CA ASN A 46 8.85 8.94 -50.11
C ASN A 46 7.92 9.24 -51.30
N GLN A 47 8.32 8.86 -52.52
CA GLN A 47 7.55 8.92 -53.75
C GLN A 47 6.68 7.66 -53.98
N GLU A 48 6.65 6.73 -53.03
CA GLU A 48 5.94 5.44 -53.10
C GLU A 48 6.42 4.53 -54.23
N GLN A 49 7.62 4.77 -54.79
CA GLN A 49 8.27 3.96 -55.84
C GLN A 49 9.01 2.78 -55.20
N PHE A 50 8.31 1.91 -54.49
CA PHE A 50 8.89 0.85 -53.64
C PHE A 50 9.72 -0.19 -54.44
N ASN A 51 9.29 -0.53 -55.67
CA ASN A 51 10.02 -1.48 -56.52
C ASN A 51 11.36 -0.93 -56.99
N ASP A 52 11.40 0.36 -57.32
CA ASP A 52 12.66 1.01 -57.74
C ASP A 52 13.57 1.22 -56.54
N ALA A 53 13.03 1.62 -55.40
CA ALA A 53 13.77 1.71 -54.14
C ALA A 53 14.43 0.33 -53.78
N ALA A 54 13.67 -0.75 -53.87
CA ALA A 54 14.18 -2.10 -53.59
C ALA A 54 15.25 -2.54 -54.58
N ARG A 55 15.11 -2.16 -55.85
CA ARG A 55 16.13 -2.47 -56.90
C ARG A 55 17.42 -1.69 -56.65
N GLU A 56 17.37 -0.40 -56.35
CA GLU A 56 18.56 0.38 -56.02
C GLU A 56 19.21 -0.12 -54.71
N LEU A 57 18.44 -0.42 -53.69
CA LEU A 57 18.93 -0.96 -52.44
C LEU A 57 19.64 -2.31 -52.64
N SER A 58 19.13 -3.18 -53.53
CA SER A 58 19.73 -4.46 -53.86
C SER A 58 21.10 -4.38 -54.60
N LYS A 59 21.39 -3.26 -55.24
CA LYS A 59 22.73 -2.98 -55.82
C LYS A 59 23.72 -2.65 -54.71
N ILE A 60 23.31 -1.88 -53.72
CA ILE A 60 24.13 -1.44 -52.62
C ILE A 60 24.47 -2.60 -51.67
N GLU A 61 23.50 -3.45 -51.33
CA GLU A 61 23.67 -4.53 -50.35
C GLU A 61 24.69 -5.62 -50.73
N LYS A 62 25.13 -5.67 -51.99
CA LYS A 62 26.09 -6.68 -52.48
C LYS A 62 27.47 -6.60 -51.84
N LYS A 63 27.82 -5.43 -51.33
CA LYS A 63 29.09 -5.18 -50.65
C LYS A 63 28.88 -5.08 -49.16
N SER A 64 29.96 -5.10 -48.42
CA SER A 64 29.94 -4.91 -46.97
C SER A 64 30.57 -3.58 -46.63
N TYR A 65 29.93 -2.88 -45.70
CA TYR A 65 30.28 -1.52 -45.33
C TYR A 65 30.50 -1.40 -43.80
N SER A 66 30.76 -0.19 -43.36
CA SER A 66 30.75 0.14 -41.93
C SER A 66 29.37 -0.06 -41.30
N SER A 67 29.34 -0.23 -39.98
CA SER A 67 28.12 -0.55 -39.25
C SER A 67 26.98 0.45 -39.48
N TRP A 68 27.28 1.74 -39.57
CA TRP A 68 26.25 2.78 -39.76
C TRP A 68 25.57 2.70 -41.14
N ILE A 69 26.33 2.30 -42.20
CA ILE A 69 25.77 2.05 -43.54
C ILE A 69 24.92 0.79 -43.54
N GLU A 70 25.40 -0.31 -42.94
CA GLU A 70 24.64 -1.57 -42.85
C GLU A 70 23.33 -1.34 -42.11
N ILE A 71 23.33 -0.57 -41.01
CA ILE A 71 22.13 -0.15 -40.31
C ILE A 71 21.24 0.74 -41.19
N GLY A 72 21.84 1.61 -42.00
CA GLY A 72 21.14 2.44 -42.98
C GLY A 72 20.40 1.60 -44.04
N ILE A 73 21.05 0.55 -44.59
CA ILE A 73 20.48 -0.40 -45.54
C ILE A 73 19.31 -1.19 -44.86
N PHE A 74 19.58 -1.70 -43.66
CA PHE A 74 18.58 -2.42 -42.86
C PHE A 74 17.30 -1.61 -42.67
N LYS A 75 17.40 -0.36 -42.18
CA LYS A 75 16.25 0.53 -41.92
C LYS A 75 15.39 0.77 -43.17
N ARG A 76 16.00 0.80 -44.37
CA ARG A 76 15.28 0.99 -45.62
C ARG A 76 14.55 -0.27 -46.07
N TYR A 77 15.17 -1.46 -45.88
CA TYR A 77 14.46 -2.72 -46.10
C TYR A 77 13.30 -2.90 -45.11
N GLU A 78 13.45 -2.45 -43.85
CA GLU A 78 12.37 -2.46 -42.89
C GLU A 78 11.21 -1.54 -43.32
N LYS A 79 11.52 -0.33 -43.85
CA LYS A 79 10.50 0.58 -44.40
C LYS A 79 9.80 0.00 -45.64
N LEU A 80 10.50 -0.83 -46.42
CA LEU A 80 9.93 -1.54 -47.58
C LEU A 80 9.19 -2.83 -47.19
N ASP A 81 9.01 -3.12 -45.94
CA ASP A 81 8.43 -4.36 -45.38
C ASP A 81 9.15 -5.64 -45.88
N SER A 82 10.41 -5.50 -46.30
CA SER A 82 11.25 -6.59 -46.77
C SER A 82 12.06 -7.19 -45.62
N LEU A 83 11.37 -7.74 -44.63
CA LEU A 83 11.95 -8.16 -43.34
C LEU A 83 13.05 -9.23 -43.50
N ASP A 84 12.87 -10.20 -44.39
CA ASP A 84 13.90 -11.22 -44.68
C ASP A 84 15.19 -10.67 -45.20
N ARG A 85 15.12 -9.62 -46.04
CA ARG A 85 16.34 -8.93 -46.57
C ARG A 85 16.97 -8.07 -45.50
N ALA A 86 16.14 -7.37 -44.71
CA ALA A 86 16.60 -6.58 -43.57
C ALA A 86 17.43 -7.46 -42.62
N GLU A 87 16.90 -8.62 -42.25
CA GLU A 87 17.57 -9.57 -41.36
C GLU A 87 18.90 -10.07 -41.95
N LYS A 88 18.92 -10.47 -43.23
CA LYS A 88 20.14 -10.94 -43.91
C LYS A 88 21.25 -9.91 -43.87
N VAL A 89 20.93 -8.61 -44.01
CA VAL A 89 21.91 -7.51 -43.92
C VAL A 89 22.52 -7.47 -42.53
N LEU A 90 21.70 -7.46 -41.47
CA LEU A 90 22.21 -7.41 -40.10
C LEU A 90 23.02 -8.65 -39.72
N VAL A 91 22.53 -9.86 -40.04
CA VAL A 91 23.24 -11.12 -39.74
C VAL A 91 24.60 -11.14 -40.42
N ARG A 92 24.69 -10.71 -41.70
CA ARG A 92 25.97 -10.58 -42.43
C ARG A 92 26.88 -9.58 -41.74
N ALA A 93 26.37 -8.42 -41.35
CA ALA A 93 27.17 -7.36 -40.73
C ALA A 93 27.70 -7.81 -39.36
N ILE A 94 26.89 -8.47 -38.55
CA ILE A 94 27.28 -9.03 -37.24
C ILE A 94 28.30 -10.14 -37.40
N LYS A 95 28.15 -11.03 -38.39
CA LYS A 95 29.12 -12.10 -38.66
C LYS A 95 30.51 -11.55 -38.95
N LYS A 96 30.60 -10.37 -39.55
CA LYS A 96 31.87 -9.69 -39.83
C LYS A 96 32.41 -8.90 -38.63
N ASN A 97 31.53 -8.36 -37.84
CA ASN A 97 31.84 -7.52 -36.68
C ASN A 97 31.10 -7.99 -35.43
N PRO A 98 31.35 -9.19 -34.89
CA PRO A 98 30.56 -9.79 -33.83
C PRO A 98 30.60 -9.01 -32.51
N GLY A 99 31.64 -8.20 -32.28
CA GLY A 99 31.77 -7.32 -31.10
C GLY A 99 31.10 -5.96 -31.24
N ASN A 100 30.45 -5.66 -32.37
CA ASN A 100 29.78 -4.37 -32.54
C ASN A 100 28.45 -4.34 -31.80
N MET A 101 28.42 -3.64 -30.67
CA MET A 101 27.26 -3.55 -29.79
C MET A 101 26.06 -2.85 -30.44
N GLU A 102 26.29 -1.91 -31.37
CA GLU A 102 25.21 -1.21 -32.06
C GLU A 102 24.48 -2.13 -33.05
N LEU A 103 25.21 -2.93 -33.83
CA LEU A 103 24.64 -3.93 -34.73
C LEU A 103 23.86 -5.00 -33.94
N ASN A 104 24.43 -5.50 -32.84
CA ASN A 104 23.75 -6.46 -31.97
C ASN A 104 22.48 -5.86 -31.36
N ALA A 105 22.51 -4.59 -30.98
CA ALA A 105 21.35 -3.88 -30.43
C ALA A 105 20.23 -3.73 -31.47
N VAL A 106 20.58 -3.30 -32.69
CA VAL A 106 19.60 -3.16 -33.78
C VAL A 106 18.99 -4.53 -34.13
N TYR A 107 19.79 -5.58 -34.15
CA TYR A 107 19.31 -6.94 -34.45
C TYR A 107 18.40 -7.49 -33.32
N ALA A 108 18.82 -7.36 -32.08
CA ALA A 108 17.98 -7.77 -30.94
C ALA A 108 16.63 -7.03 -30.90
N HIS A 109 16.64 -5.71 -31.18
CA HIS A 109 15.43 -4.91 -31.26
C HIS A 109 14.52 -5.33 -32.43
N PHE A 110 15.11 -5.60 -33.59
CA PHE A 110 14.39 -6.12 -34.76
C PHE A 110 13.68 -7.45 -34.46
N LEU A 111 14.36 -8.40 -33.83
CA LEU A 111 13.80 -9.67 -33.41
C LEU A 111 12.63 -9.46 -32.42
N LEU A 112 12.82 -8.58 -31.46
CA LEU A 112 11.82 -8.25 -30.44
C LEU A 112 10.56 -7.63 -31.05
N LYS A 113 10.72 -6.72 -31.99
CA LYS A 113 9.62 -6.07 -32.72
C LYS A 113 8.80 -7.08 -33.54
N ASN A 114 9.46 -8.11 -34.08
CA ASN A 114 8.82 -9.17 -34.85
C ASN A 114 8.36 -10.36 -34.00
N GLY A 115 8.27 -10.22 -32.68
CA GLY A 115 7.74 -11.25 -31.77
C GLY A 115 8.67 -12.44 -31.53
N ARG A 116 9.92 -12.40 -32.02
CA ARG A 116 10.93 -13.47 -31.86
C ARG A 116 11.69 -13.28 -30.55
N ILE A 117 10.97 -13.41 -29.43
CA ILE A 117 11.46 -13.00 -28.10
C ILE A 117 12.67 -13.81 -27.65
N GLU A 118 12.65 -15.13 -27.79
CA GLU A 118 13.76 -16.00 -27.36
C GLU A 118 15.05 -15.71 -28.15
N GLU A 119 14.93 -15.47 -29.44
CA GLU A 119 16.07 -15.11 -30.27
C GLU A 119 16.59 -13.71 -29.92
N SER A 120 15.68 -12.76 -29.61
CA SER A 120 16.06 -11.43 -29.11
C SER A 120 16.81 -11.51 -27.79
N LEU A 121 16.39 -12.40 -26.86
CA LEU A 121 17.11 -12.64 -25.61
C LEU A 121 18.53 -13.17 -25.86
N ALA A 122 18.66 -14.12 -26.75
CA ALA A 122 19.97 -14.69 -27.10
C ALA A 122 20.90 -13.64 -27.72
N ALA A 123 20.39 -12.86 -28.68
CA ALA A 123 21.16 -11.79 -29.36
C ALA A 123 21.48 -10.61 -28.42
N GLY A 124 20.54 -10.30 -27.50
CA GLY A 124 20.63 -9.15 -26.60
C GLY A 124 21.45 -9.39 -25.33
N LYS A 125 21.78 -10.63 -24.97
CA LYS A 125 22.47 -10.95 -23.72
C LYS A 125 23.79 -10.20 -23.53
N ALA A 126 24.55 -9.99 -24.59
CA ALA A 126 25.81 -9.25 -24.55
C ALA A 126 25.61 -7.74 -24.37
N LEU A 127 24.39 -7.22 -24.47
CA LEU A 127 24.05 -5.81 -24.30
C LEU A 127 23.81 -5.42 -22.85
N GLN A 128 23.66 -6.40 -21.97
CA GLN A 128 23.44 -6.15 -20.53
C GLN A 128 24.57 -5.29 -19.95
N GLY A 129 24.23 -4.29 -19.13
CA GLY A 129 25.21 -3.36 -18.56
C GLY A 129 25.80 -2.33 -19.55
N THR A 130 25.37 -2.32 -20.81
CA THR A 130 25.76 -1.32 -21.80
C THR A 130 24.68 -0.26 -22.01
N ARG A 131 24.99 0.82 -22.75
CA ARG A 131 24.00 1.83 -23.16
C ARG A 131 22.79 1.26 -23.93
N TYR A 132 22.90 0.03 -24.45
CA TYR A 132 21.84 -0.67 -25.16
C TYR A 132 21.11 -1.71 -24.29
N GLY A 133 21.41 -1.78 -23.00
CA GLY A 133 20.87 -2.77 -22.07
C GLY A 133 19.33 -2.75 -21.96
N SER A 134 18.70 -1.61 -22.28
CA SER A 134 17.24 -1.47 -22.33
C SER A 134 16.56 -2.44 -23.30
N ILE A 135 17.20 -2.76 -24.44
CA ILE A 135 16.65 -3.70 -25.44
C ILE A 135 16.58 -5.11 -24.86
N TYR A 136 17.64 -5.55 -24.19
CA TYR A 136 17.66 -6.84 -23.51
C TYR A 136 16.61 -6.91 -22.39
N SER A 137 16.50 -5.85 -21.62
CA SER A 137 15.53 -5.77 -20.52
C SER A 137 14.09 -5.78 -21.03
N GLU A 138 13.81 -5.15 -22.18
CA GLU A 138 12.48 -5.23 -22.81
C GLU A 138 12.18 -6.65 -23.31
N ALA A 139 13.16 -7.34 -23.87
CA ALA A 139 13.02 -8.73 -24.27
C ALA A 139 12.75 -9.65 -23.07
N VAL A 140 13.45 -9.44 -21.94
CA VAL A 140 13.21 -10.14 -20.67
C VAL A 140 11.78 -9.89 -20.20
N PHE A 141 11.31 -8.65 -20.20
CA PHE A 141 9.98 -8.28 -19.77
C PHE A 141 8.88 -8.95 -20.62
N LYS A 142 9.02 -8.92 -21.95
CA LYS A 142 8.05 -9.58 -22.86
C LYS A 142 8.05 -11.10 -22.67
N ASN A 143 9.21 -11.73 -22.48
CA ASN A 143 9.31 -13.16 -22.19
C ASN A 143 8.61 -13.53 -20.88
N VAL A 144 8.78 -12.71 -19.85
CA VAL A 144 8.09 -12.87 -18.57
C VAL A 144 6.58 -12.75 -18.76
N LEU A 145 6.11 -11.74 -19.49
CA LEU A 145 4.67 -11.58 -19.78
C LEU A 145 4.08 -12.76 -20.56
N GLU A 146 4.80 -13.33 -21.53
CA GLU A 146 4.33 -14.51 -22.25
C GLU A 146 4.24 -15.74 -21.37
N LYS A 147 5.24 -15.96 -20.52
CA LYS A 147 5.23 -17.07 -19.55
C LYS A 147 4.14 -16.88 -18.49
N SER A 148 3.86 -15.64 -18.11
CA SER A 148 2.81 -15.30 -17.14
C SER A 148 1.42 -15.70 -17.61
N LYS A 149 1.11 -15.58 -18.89
CA LYS A 149 -0.15 -16.04 -19.48
C LYS A 149 -0.35 -17.55 -19.38
N LYS A 150 0.72 -18.31 -19.12
CA LYS A 150 0.74 -19.78 -19.00
C LYS A 150 0.79 -20.29 -17.56
N SER A 151 0.42 -19.46 -16.55
CA SER A 151 0.44 -19.77 -15.10
C SER A 151 1.81 -20.11 -14.48
N GLU A 152 2.92 -19.77 -15.12
CA GLU A 152 4.29 -20.01 -14.61
C GLU A 152 4.89 -18.80 -13.86
N ILE A 153 4.05 -17.86 -13.39
CA ILE A 153 4.47 -16.51 -12.94
C ILE A 153 5.34 -16.51 -11.68
N SER A 154 5.08 -17.38 -10.71
CA SER A 154 5.55 -17.15 -9.33
C SER A 154 7.08 -17.23 -9.17
N SER A 155 7.76 -18.09 -9.92
CA SER A 155 9.21 -18.25 -9.78
C SER A 155 10.05 -17.29 -10.64
N VAL A 156 9.50 -16.81 -11.75
CA VAL A 156 10.23 -15.98 -12.73
C VAL A 156 10.32 -14.52 -12.28
N PHE A 157 9.27 -13.98 -11.65
CA PHE A 157 9.27 -12.60 -11.14
C PHE A 157 10.15 -12.39 -9.91
N LEU A 158 10.43 -13.45 -9.16
CA LEU A 158 11.18 -13.38 -7.90
C LEU A 158 12.70 -13.49 -8.07
N SER A 159 13.19 -13.65 -9.29
CA SER A 159 14.61 -13.82 -9.56
C SER A 159 15.37 -12.49 -9.37
N ALA A 160 16.41 -12.50 -8.52
CA ALA A 160 17.34 -11.38 -8.38
C ALA A 160 18.02 -10.98 -9.70
N GLU A 161 18.11 -11.92 -10.65
CA GLU A 161 18.67 -11.71 -11.99
C GLU A 161 17.84 -10.69 -12.79
N TYR A 162 16.50 -10.78 -12.76
CA TYR A 162 15.65 -9.82 -13.45
C TYR A 162 15.74 -8.41 -12.87
N PHE A 163 15.87 -8.30 -11.56
CA PHE A 163 16.10 -6.99 -10.93
C PHE A 163 17.38 -6.33 -11.44
N SER A 164 18.49 -7.05 -11.49
CA SER A 164 19.75 -6.51 -11.99
C SER A 164 19.64 -6.09 -13.46
N VAL A 165 18.95 -6.86 -14.31
CA VAL A 165 18.71 -6.54 -15.71
C VAL A 165 17.99 -5.19 -15.87
N TYR A 166 16.94 -4.95 -15.08
CA TYR A 166 16.19 -3.69 -15.17
C TYR A 166 16.97 -2.51 -14.56
N PHE A 167 17.68 -2.75 -13.48
CA PHE A 167 18.52 -1.72 -12.86
C PHE A 167 19.68 -1.31 -13.76
N ASP A 168 20.31 -2.26 -14.43
CA ASP A 168 21.36 -2.00 -15.44
C ASP A 168 20.80 -1.21 -16.64
N ALA A 169 19.58 -1.52 -17.08
CA ALA A 169 18.89 -0.77 -18.12
C ALA A 169 18.63 0.68 -17.72
N TYR A 170 18.25 0.93 -16.47
CA TYR A 170 18.14 2.28 -15.92
C TYR A 170 19.48 2.99 -15.91
N THR A 171 20.51 2.34 -15.38
CA THR A 171 21.87 2.92 -15.30
C THR A 171 22.42 3.28 -16.67
N GLY A 172 22.16 2.43 -17.68
CA GLY A 172 22.63 2.67 -19.05
C GLY A 172 21.82 3.71 -19.84
N SER A 173 20.52 3.81 -19.60
CA SER A 173 19.62 4.68 -20.39
C SER A 173 19.20 5.97 -19.66
N GLY A 174 19.29 6.00 -18.34
CA GLY A 174 18.72 7.06 -17.50
C GLY A 174 17.19 7.11 -17.51
N ASN A 175 16.49 6.16 -18.16
CA ASN A 175 15.04 6.16 -18.28
C ASN A 175 14.38 5.65 -16.98
N PRO A 176 13.62 6.48 -16.26
CA PRO A 176 12.98 6.12 -14.98
C PRO A 176 11.95 5.00 -15.10
N ALA A 177 11.42 4.70 -16.28
CA ALA A 177 10.47 3.59 -16.48
C ALA A 177 11.06 2.23 -16.07
N TRP A 178 12.38 2.05 -16.16
CA TRP A 178 13.05 0.82 -15.71
C TRP A 178 13.06 0.66 -14.19
N LEU A 179 13.10 1.76 -13.44
CA LEU A 179 12.98 1.72 -11.98
C LEU A 179 11.59 1.25 -11.55
N ARG A 180 10.56 1.59 -12.32
CA ARG A 180 9.20 1.08 -12.13
C ARG A 180 9.14 -0.45 -12.21
N ASN A 181 9.82 -1.04 -13.20
CA ASN A 181 9.91 -2.49 -13.31
C ASN A 181 10.69 -3.11 -12.14
N CYS A 182 11.74 -2.46 -11.66
CA CYS A 182 12.46 -2.88 -10.44
C CYS A 182 11.55 -2.87 -9.21
N ALA A 183 10.77 -1.80 -9.04
CA ALA A 183 9.81 -1.69 -7.94
C ALA A 183 8.73 -2.77 -8.02
N LEU A 184 8.15 -3.01 -9.21
CA LEU A 184 7.15 -4.06 -9.41
C LEU A 184 7.67 -5.47 -9.03
N LEU A 185 8.92 -5.80 -9.37
CA LEU A 185 9.53 -7.06 -8.94
C LEU A 185 9.65 -7.16 -7.41
N ARG A 186 10.01 -6.06 -6.75
CA ARG A 186 10.12 -6.01 -5.28
C ARG A 186 8.75 -6.13 -4.61
N LEU A 187 7.73 -5.43 -5.15
CA LEU A 187 6.35 -5.54 -4.67
C LEU A 187 5.81 -6.97 -4.82
N ALA A 188 6.04 -7.61 -5.98
CA ALA A 188 5.63 -8.99 -6.21
C ALA A 188 6.29 -9.99 -5.25
N SER A 189 7.47 -9.66 -4.70
CA SER A 189 8.14 -10.45 -3.66
C SER A 189 7.79 -10.05 -2.23
N GLY A 190 6.84 -9.14 -2.02
CA GLY A 190 6.49 -8.61 -0.70
C GLY A 190 7.55 -7.71 -0.06
N SER A 191 8.54 -7.25 -0.84
CA SER A 191 9.65 -6.43 -0.35
C SER A 191 9.34 -4.94 -0.55
N TYR A 192 8.34 -4.41 0.14
CA TYR A 192 7.80 -3.05 -0.06
C TYR A 192 8.84 -1.95 0.17
N GLU A 193 9.59 -1.99 1.27
CA GLU A 193 10.67 -1.01 1.54
C GLU A 193 11.73 -0.98 0.44
N LYS A 194 12.19 -2.17 0.00
CA LYS A 194 13.16 -2.27 -1.09
C LYS A 194 12.60 -1.77 -2.42
N ALA A 195 11.28 -1.86 -2.64
CA ALA A 195 10.62 -1.27 -3.79
C ALA A 195 10.68 0.27 -3.73
N ALA A 196 10.45 0.85 -2.55
CA ALA A 196 10.52 2.29 -2.34
C ALA A 196 11.96 2.87 -2.48
N GLU A 197 12.99 2.10 -2.16
CA GLU A 197 14.40 2.54 -2.29
C GLU A 197 14.84 2.86 -3.72
N VAL A 198 14.22 2.22 -4.73
CA VAL A 198 14.61 2.39 -6.14
C VAL A 198 13.95 3.59 -6.84
N HIS A 199 13.27 4.46 -6.13
CA HIS A 199 12.55 5.59 -6.71
C HIS A 199 13.46 6.60 -7.43
N PRO A 200 12.99 7.26 -8.52
CA PRO A 200 13.82 8.12 -9.34
C PRO A 200 14.14 9.49 -8.74
N GLY A 201 13.48 9.86 -7.64
CA GLY A 201 13.48 11.21 -7.08
C GLY A 201 12.39 12.10 -7.71
N LEU A 202 11.81 12.97 -6.89
CA LEU A 202 10.64 13.79 -7.25
C LEU A 202 10.86 14.63 -8.51
N HIS A 203 12.03 15.23 -8.66
CA HIS A 203 12.37 16.13 -9.77
C HIS A 203 12.48 15.46 -11.15
N LYS A 204 12.50 14.13 -11.21
CA LYS A 204 12.56 13.36 -12.46
C LYS A 204 11.19 12.93 -12.99
N ILE A 205 10.13 13.20 -12.25
CA ILE A 205 8.78 12.78 -12.60
C ILE A 205 8.10 13.89 -13.41
N LEU A 206 7.63 13.53 -14.59
CA LEU A 206 7.03 14.45 -15.55
C LEU A 206 5.58 14.09 -15.90
N GLU A 207 5.10 12.93 -15.45
CA GLU A 207 3.76 12.42 -15.77
C GLU A 207 2.97 12.06 -14.51
N ALA A 208 1.67 12.37 -14.50
CA ALA A 208 0.78 12.09 -13.37
C ALA A 208 0.73 10.59 -13.03
N ASN A 209 0.70 9.72 -14.04
CA ASN A 209 0.66 8.27 -13.85
C ASN A 209 1.92 7.74 -13.14
N ASP A 210 3.09 8.29 -13.46
CA ASP A 210 4.33 7.88 -12.81
C ASP A 210 4.40 8.40 -11.37
N ALA A 211 3.99 9.64 -11.15
CA ALA A 211 3.90 10.21 -9.81
C ALA A 211 2.95 9.38 -8.93
N PHE A 212 1.78 9.04 -9.46
CA PHE A 212 0.80 8.23 -8.74
C PHE A 212 1.32 6.81 -8.43
N PHE A 213 1.99 6.16 -9.39
CA PHE A 213 2.63 4.86 -9.16
C PHE A 213 3.60 4.92 -7.98
N TRP A 214 4.47 5.93 -7.93
CA TRP A 214 5.43 6.08 -6.83
C TRP A 214 4.75 6.46 -5.52
N SER A 215 3.65 7.21 -5.55
CA SER A 215 2.82 7.47 -4.36
C SER A 215 2.30 6.15 -3.75
N LEU A 216 1.78 5.24 -4.59
CA LEU A 216 1.34 3.92 -4.15
C LEU A 216 2.49 3.07 -3.58
N VAL A 217 3.64 3.03 -4.26
CA VAL A 217 4.82 2.28 -3.78
C VAL A 217 5.27 2.79 -2.41
N MET A 218 5.28 4.10 -2.21
CA MET A 218 5.64 4.71 -0.92
C MET A 218 4.60 4.42 0.16
N TYR A 219 3.32 4.45 -0.20
CA TYR A 219 2.23 4.09 0.70
C TYR A 219 2.36 2.64 1.19
N ASP A 220 2.53 1.68 0.28
CA ASP A 220 2.69 0.26 0.58
C ASP A 220 3.95 -0.02 1.42
N ALA A 221 4.99 0.80 1.28
CA ALA A 221 6.21 0.74 2.09
C ALA A 221 6.08 1.44 3.46
N GLY A 222 4.91 1.98 3.81
CA GLY A 222 4.71 2.74 5.04
C GLY A 222 5.38 4.13 5.06
N ARG A 223 5.91 4.60 3.94
CA ARG A 223 6.58 5.90 3.78
C ARG A 223 5.57 6.99 3.42
N PHE A 224 4.62 7.23 4.31
CA PHE A 224 3.45 8.07 4.03
C PHE A 224 3.80 9.53 3.66
N GLY A 225 4.85 10.12 4.26
CA GLY A 225 5.32 11.46 3.88
C GLY A 225 5.81 11.54 2.44
N ASP A 226 6.54 10.54 1.97
CA ASP A 226 6.96 10.44 0.57
C ASP A 226 5.76 10.15 -0.34
N SER A 227 4.82 9.32 0.09
CA SER A 227 3.57 9.08 -0.62
C SER A 227 2.79 10.38 -0.87
N VAL A 228 2.66 11.23 0.15
CA VAL A 228 2.05 12.57 0.03
C VAL A 228 2.80 13.44 -0.99
N ASN A 229 4.14 13.46 -0.95
CA ASN A 229 4.93 14.26 -1.87
C ASN A 229 4.69 13.83 -3.33
N TYR A 230 4.72 12.54 -3.63
CA TYR A 230 4.44 12.01 -4.96
C TYR A 230 2.97 12.20 -5.37
N GLY A 231 2.04 12.03 -4.45
CA GLY A 231 0.61 12.22 -4.68
C GLY A 231 0.27 13.68 -5.05
N ASN A 232 0.86 14.66 -4.36
CA ASN A 232 0.67 16.07 -4.69
C ASN A 232 1.24 16.43 -6.06
N ILE A 233 2.37 15.84 -6.47
CA ILE A 233 2.88 15.98 -7.84
C ILE A 233 1.90 15.37 -8.84
N ALA A 234 1.37 14.17 -8.56
CA ALA A 234 0.38 13.53 -9.42
C ALA A 234 -0.86 14.41 -9.61
N LEU A 235 -1.38 14.98 -8.52
CA LEU A 235 -2.54 15.87 -8.54
C LEU A 235 -2.28 17.12 -9.38
N SER A 236 -1.15 17.81 -9.15
CA SER A 236 -0.78 19.01 -9.92
C SER A 236 -0.59 18.75 -11.41
N LEU A 237 -0.08 17.58 -11.79
CA LEU A 237 0.11 17.18 -13.17
C LEU A 237 -1.21 16.73 -13.83
N ALA A 238 -2.13 16.14 -13.06
CA ALA A 238 -3.46 15.75 -13.54
C ALA A 238 -4.31 16.99 -13.87
N ASP A 239 -4.33 18.01 -13.00
CA ASP A 239 -5.08 19.25 -13.19
C ASP A 239 -4.60 20.06 -14.39
N SER A 240 -3.29 20.08 -14.66
CA SER A 240 -2.71 20.86 -15.76
C SER A 240 -3.04 20.32 -17.16
N ARG A 241 -3.53 19.07 -17.27
CA ARG A 241 -3.77 18.38 -18.56
C ARG A 241 -5.24 18.16 -18.92
N SER A 242 -6.18 18.87 -18.32
CA SER A 242 -7.64 18.65 -18.44
C SER A 242 -8.23 18.75 -19.87
N GLY A 243 -7.42 18.70 -20.93
CA GLY A 243 -7.88 18.94 -22.30
C GLY A 243 -7.68 17.85 -23.34
N LYS A 244 -6.75 16.90 -23.24
CA LYS A 244 -6.41 16.07 -24.43
C LYS A 244 -5.93 14.62 -24.24
N GLU A 245 -5.67 14.07 -23.07
CA GLU A 245 -5.15 12.70 -22.98
C GLU A 245 -6.07 11.72 -22.22
N LYS A 246 -6.64 10.80 -22.97
CA LYS A 246 -7.59 9.76 -22.51
C LYS A 246 -7.03 8.69 -21.54
N LYS A 247 -5.87 8.87 -20.91
CA LYS A 247 -5.21 7.86 -20.07
C LYS A 247 -4.51 8.42 -18.82
N SER A 248 -4.86 9.60 -18.32
CA SER A 248 -4.34 10.07 -17.04
C SER A 248 -5.08 9.40 -15.89
N VAL A 249 -4.37 9.16 -14.78
CA VAL A 249 -4.95 8.72 -13.51
C VAL A 249 -6.08 9.67 -13.12
N ALA A 250 -7.19 9.12 -12.67
CA ALA A 250 -8.32 9.91 -12.21
C ALA A 250 -7.94 10.66 -10.91
N VAL A 251 -8.39 11.91 -10.78
CA VAL A 251 -8.18 12.73 -9.57
C VAL A 251 -8.71 12.02 -8.33
N SER A 252 -9.84 11.29 -8.46
CA SER A 252 -10.41 10.47 -7.39
C SER A 252 -9.43 9.43 -6.81
N GLN A 253 -8.67 8.76 -7.68
CA GLN A 253 -7.68 7.76 -7.25
C GLN A 253 -6.52 8.40 -6.50
N ILE A 254 -6.02 9.54 -7.01
CA ILE A 254 -4.94 10.29 -6.36
C ILE A 254 -5.41 10.81 -5.00
N SER A 255 -6.61 11.40 -4.94
CA SER A 255 -7.19 11.93 -3.70
C SER A 255 -7.43 10.83 -2.66
N ALA A 256 -7.81 9.62 -3.09
CA ALA A 256 -7.96 8.48 -2.19
C ALA A 256 -6.64 8.09 -1.51
N VAL A 257 -5.55 7.99 -2.28
CA VAL A 257 -4.22 7.65 -1.70
C VAL A 257 -3.69 8.77 -0.83
N LEU A 258 -3.90 10.04 -1.22
CA LEU A 258 -3.49 11.20 -0.42
C LEU A 258 -4.21 11.25 0.93
N GLN A 259 -5.55 11.09 0.96
CA GLN A 259 -6.31 11.08 2.20
C GLN A 259 -5.84 9.98 3.16
N ASP A 260 -5.59 8.77 2.62
CA ASP A 260 -5.12 7.64 3.43
C ASP A 260 -3.70 7.89 3.96
N SER A 261 -2.81 8.44 3.13
CA SER A 261 -1.45 8.80 3.53
C SER A 261 -1.44 9.87 4.63
N TYR A 262 -2.25 10.93 4.52
CA TYR A 262 -2.40 11.94 5.57
C TYR A 262 -3.02 11.36 6.84
N THR A 263 -3.98 10.45 6.71
CA THR A 263 -4.58 9.76 7.86
C THR A 263 -3.54 8.91 8.60
N CYS A 264 -2.69 8.18 7.88
CA CYS A 264 -1.59 7.40 8.46
C CYS A 264 -0.53 8.29 9.13
N LEU A 265 -0.34 9.53 8.67
CA LEU A 265 0.52 10.53 9.32
C LEU A 265 -0.13 11.17 10.56
N GLY A 266 -1.40 10.89 10.84
CA GLY A 266 -2.16 11.54 11.91
C GLY A 266 -2.64 12.96 11.56
N ASP A 267 -2.48 13.39 10.30
CA ASP A 267 -2.93 14.70 9.82
C ASP A 267 -4.36 14.61 9.23
N SER A 268 -5.31 14.48 10.13
CA SER A 268 -6.73 14.37 9.77
C SER A 268 -7.27 15.62 9.06
N GLY A 269 -6.70 16.80 9.37
CA GLY A 269 -7.09 18.06 8.74
C GLY A 269 -6.73 18.12 7.26
N SER A 270 -5.49 17.78 6.92
CA SER A 270 -5.05 17.70 5.52
C SER A 270 -5.79 16.59 4.76
N ALA A 271 -6.04 15.44 5.40
CA ALA A 271 -6.85 14.38 4.81
C ALA A 271 -8.24 14.87 4.43
N GLU A 272 -8.91 15.61 5.33
CA GLU A 272 -10.24 16.16 5.05
C GLU A 272 -10.20 17.27 3.99
N ASN A 273 -9.19 18.10 3.96
CA ASN A 273 -9.06 19.12 2.92
C ASN A 273 -9.00 18.48 1.52
N ILE A 274 -8.22 17.42 1.32
CA ILE A 274 -8.15 16.69 0.05
C ILE A 274 -9.52 16.09 -0.32
N ARG A 275 -10.22 15.48 0.63
CA ARG A 275 -11.55 14.92 0.39
C ARG A 275 -12.56 16.00 0.00
N ARG A 276 -12.57 17.12 0.75
CA ARG A 276 -13.48 18.25 0.50
C ARG A 276 -13.23 18.88 -0.87
N GLU A 277 -11.98 19.17 -1.22
CA GLU A 277 -11.63 19.72 -2.54
C GLU A 277 -12.14 18.82 -3.67
N TYR A 278 -11.98 17.50 -3.52
CA TYR A 278 -12.51 16.56 -4.50
C TYR A 278 -14.04 16.56 -4.53
N LEU A 279 -14.71 16.45 -3.38
CA LEU A 279 -16.18 16.43 -3.28
C LEU A 279 -16.81 17.72 -3.83
N ASP A 280 -16.25 18.87 -3.48
CA ASP A 280 -16.70 20.18 -3.97
C ASP A 280 -16.58 20.29 -5.50
N SER A 281 -15.60 19.61 -6.11
CA SER A 281 -15.40 19.58 -7.57
C SER A 281 -16.47 18.78 -8.33
N ILE A 282 -17.15 17.84 -7.66
CA ILE A 282 -18.17 16.95 -8.24
C ILE A 282 -19.57 17.24 -7.72
N GLU A 283 -19.72 18.13 -6.74
CA GLU A 283 -21.01 18.51 -6.16
C GLU A 283 -21.74 19.53 -7.07
N ASP A 284 -23.00 19.26 -7.34
CA ASP A 284 -23.86 20.16 -8.08
C ASP A 284 -24.51 21.23 -7.17
N LYS A 285 -25.19 22.21 -7.79
CA LYS A 285 -25.84 23.32 -7.06
C LYS A 285 -26.98 22.88 -6.13
N ASN A 286 -27.45 21.65 -6.26
CA ASN A 286 -28.54 21.08 -5.47
C ASN A 286 -28.04 20.13 -4.38
N GLY A 287 -26.71 20.02 -4.21
CA GLY A 287 -26.09 19.11 -3.25
C GLY A 287 -26.02 17.64 -3.71
N GLY A 288 -26.28 17.38 -5.00
CA GLY A 288 -26.06 16.09 -5.64
C GLY A 288 -24.62 15.92 -6.11
N PHE A 289 -24.17 14.69 -6.25
CA PHE A 289 -22.79 14.39 -6.70
C PHE A 289 -22.79 13.79 -8.09
N ALA A 290 -22.01 14.39 -8.99
CA ALA A 290 -21.84 13.92 -10.36
C ALA A 290 -20.69 12.91 -10.45
N VAL A 291 -21.02 11.62 -10.38
CA VAL A 291 -20.06 10.50 -10.49
C VAL A 291 -20.27 9.82 -11.85
N SER A 292 -19.19 9.66 -12.62
CA SER A 292 -19.24 8.97 -13.91
C SER A 292 -19.50 7.46 -13.75
N ASP A 293 -20.04 6.81 -14.79
CA ASP A 293 -20.31 5.36 -14.72
C ASP A 293 -19.06 4.52 -14.53
N THR A 294 -17.90 4.99 -15.01
CA THR A 294 -16.61 4.33 -14.77
C THR A 294 -16.14 4.45 -13.33
N GLU A 295 -16.58 5.47 -12.60
CA GLU A 295 -16.27 5.68 -11.19
C GLU A 295 -17.26 4.97 -10.25
N LYS A 296 -18.36 4.43 -10.78
CA LYS A 296 -19.31 3.59 -10.03
C LYS A 296 -18.91 2.10 -10.00
N ASP A 297 -17.80 1.72 -10.65
CA ASP A 297 -17.31 0.35 -10.64
C ASP A 297 -16.92 -0.11 -9.22
N GLU A 298 -17.11 -1.41 -8.92
CA GLU A 298 -16.90 -1.99 -7.57
C GLU A 298 -15.46 -1.80 -7.03
N ASN A 299 -14.48 -1.61 -7.92
CA ASN A 299 -13.08 -1.36 -7.58
C ASN A 299 -12.73 0.13 -7.43
N ASN A 300 -13.72 1.00 -7.33
CA ASN A 300 -13.52 2.44 -7.32
C ASN A 300 -12.96 2.92 -5.97
N PHE A 301 -12.00 3.84 -6.03
CA PHE A 301 -11.39 4.52 -4.89
C PHE A 301 -12.26 5.65 -4.30
N LEU A 302 -13.40 5.96 -4.93
CA LEU A 302 -14.22 7.10 -4.59
C LEU A 302 -15.07 6.87 -3.33
N ALA A 303 -15.63 5.67 -3.18
CA ALA A 303 -16.46 5.33 -2.02
C ALA A 303 -15.80 5.60 -0.65
N PRO A 304 -14.49 5.31 -0.44
CA PRO A 304 -13.79 5.68 0.79
C PRO A 304 -13.78 7.19 1.09
N ILE A 305 -13.72 8.04 0.06
CA ILE A 305 -13.75 9.50 0.23
C ILE A 305 -15.07 9.92 0.87
N PHE A 306 -16.20 9.42 0.36
CA PHE A 306 -17.53 9.70 0.91
C PHE A 306 -17.67 9.25 2.36
N VAL A 307 -17.26 8.02 2.67
CA VAL A 307 -17.37 7.45 4.02
C VAL A 307 -16.52 8.22 5.03
N ASN A 308 -15.27 8.54 4.67
CA ASN A 308 -14.36 9.24 5.58
C ASN A 308 -14.75 10.70 5.80
N SER A 309 -15.22 11.40 4.75
CA SER A 309 -15.80 12.74 4.89
C SER A 309 -17.09 12.73 5.71
N ALA A 310 -17.93 11.71 5.57
CA ALA A 310 -19.12 11.57 6.38
C ALA A 310 -18.80 11.40 7.88
N LYS A 311 -17.80 10.58 8.20
CA LYS A 311 -17.29 10.44 9.58
C LYS A 311 -16.78 11.76 10.13
N TRP A 312 -15.98 12.48 9.36
CA TRP A 312 -15.48 13.80 9.74
C TRP A 312 -16.61 14.80 9.98
N ALA A 313 -17.59 14.86 9.08
CA ALA A 313 -18.75 15.73 9.21
C ALA A 313 -19.56 15.39 10.48
N PHE A 314 -19.77 14.12 10.76
CA PHE A 314 -20.45 13.65 11.98
C PHE A 314 -19.70 14.07 13.25
N ASP A 315 -18.38 13.83 13.29
CA ASP A 315 -17.53 14.19 14.43
C ASP A 315 -17.45 15.71 14.65
N SER A 316 -17.58 16.48 13.56
CA SER A 316 -17.62 17.94 13.58
C SER A 316 -19.00 18.52 13.90
N GLY A 317 -20.04 17.67 14.03
CA GLY A 317 -21.42 18.03 14.31
C GLY A 317 -22.25 18.44 13.09
N ASP A 318 -21.73 18.25 11.87
CA ASP A 318 -22.49 18.44 10.63
C ASP A 318 -23.18 17.13 10.22
N GLU A 319 -24.22 16.80 10.97
CA GLU A 319 -24.96 15.55 10.78
C GLU A 319 -25.75 15.52 9.45
N MET A 320 -26.18 16.69 8.94
CA MET A 320 -26.84 16.80 7.63
C MET A 320 -25.90 16.39 6.51
N ARG A 321 -24.68 16.90 6.52
CA ARG A 321 -23.64 16.55 5.53
C ARG A 321 -23.28 15.06 5.64
N ALA A 322 -23.11 14.56 6.85
CA ALA A 322 -22.82 13.14 7.11
C ALA A 322 -23.90 12.23 6.51
N ALA A 323 -25.19 12.52 6.78
CA ALA A 323 -26.32 11.78 6.24
C ALA A 323 -26.35 11.80 4.70
N SER A 324 -26.17 12.97 4.10
CA SER A 324 -26.15 13.14 2.63
C SER A 324 -25.05 12.29 1.98
N LEU A 325 -23.83 12.38 2.50
CA LEU A 325 -22.68 11.64 1.97
C LEU A 325 -22.86 10.11 2.11
N LEU A 326 -23.34 9.63 3.26
CA LEU A 326 -23.57 8.20 3.49
C LEU A 326 -24.72 7.68 2.62
N THR A 327 -25.82 8.43 2.51
CA THR A 327 -26.96 8.05 1.66
C THR A 327 -26.51 7.92 0.21
N PHE A 328 -25.82 8.92 -0.33
CA PHE A 328 -25.25 8.86 -1.67
C PHE A 328 -24.31 7.64 -1.84
N CYS A 329 -23.44 7.40 -0.87
CA CYS A 329 -22.50 6.28 -0.90
C CYS A 329 -23.22 4.93 -1.03
N VAL A 330 -24.23 4.65 -0.17
CA VAL A 330 -24.93 3.36 -0.19
C VAL A 330 -25.91 3.20 -1.36
N GLU A 331 -26.34 4.29 -1.97
CA GLU A 331 -27.13 4.28 -3.22
C GLU A 331 -26.26 4.02 -4.44
N THR A 332 -25.08 4.62 -4.47
CA THR A 332 -24.15 4.50 -5.61
C THR A 332 -23.39 3.18 -5.57
N TRP A 333 -22.95 2.75 -4.39
CA TRP A 333 -22.20 1.50 -4.15
C TRP A 333 -22.90 0.61 -3.13
N PRO A 334 -24.02 -0.05 -3.50
CA PRO A 334 -24.89 -0.78 -2.56
C PRO A 334 -24.25 -2.02 -1.93
N ASP A 335 -23.09 -2.46 -2.40
CA ASP A 335 -22.32 -3.57 -1.84
C ASP A 335 -20.99 -3.15 -1.22
N TYR A 336 -20.77 -1.84 -1.08
CA TYR A 336 -19.56 -1.33 -0.43
C TYR A 336 -19.70 -1.44 1.10
N VAL A 337 -19.03 -2.43 1.67
CA VAL A 337 -19.17 -2.83 3.08
C VAL A 337 -18.88 -1.69 4.05
N PRO A 338 -17.77 -0.90 3.95
CA PRO A 338 -17.56 0.22 4.86
C PRO A 338 -18.64 1.32 4.79
N GLY A 339 -19.22 1.53 3.60
CA GLY A 339 -20.36 2.44 3.44
C GLY A 339 -21.59 1.96 4.20
N LEU A 340 -21.95 0.70 4.01
CA LEU A 340 -23.11 0.08 4.70
C LEU A 340 -22.94 0.05 6.21
N THR A 341 -21.76 -0.28 6.72
CA THR A 341 -21.50 -0.29 8.17
C THR A 341 -21.56 1.12 8.74
N SER A 342 -20.93 2.11 8.11
CA SER A 342 -21.00 3.51 8.56
C SER A 342 -22.41 4.09 8.47
N TYR A 343 -23.18 3.71 7.46
CA TYR A 343 -24.60 4.08 7.33
C TYR A 343 -25.44 3.50 8.46
N ALA A 344 -25.18 2.25 8.84
CA ALA A 344 -25.85 1.60 9.97
C ALA A 344 -25.50 2.25 11.32
N ASP A 345 -24.22 2.57 11.54
CA ASP A 345 -23.77 3.26 12.74
C ASP A 345 -24.39 4.66 12.85
N PHE A 346 -24.44 5.40 11.74
CA PHE A 346 -25.09 6.71 11.69
C PHE A 346 -26.61 6.58 11.94
N ALA A 347 -27.27 5.61 11.30
CA ALA A 347 -28.70 5.36 11.53
C ALA A 347 -28.98 5.08 13.01
N TYR A 348 -28.15 4.28 13.66
CA TYR A 348 -28.27 4.03 15.10
C TYR A 348 -28.05 5.31 15.92
N ALA A 349 -26.96 6.03 15.67
CA ALA A 349 -26.60 7.24 16.42
C ALA A 349 -27.67 8.35 16.28
N SER A 350 -28.20 8.54 15.07
CA SER A 350 -29.23 9.56 14.79
C SER A 350 -30.60 9.27 15.41
N ASN A 351 -30.88 8.01 15.79
CA ASN A 351 -32.10 7.59 16.43
C ASN A 351 -31.95 7.40 17.95
N LEU A 352 -30.75 7.61 18.53
CA LEU A 352 -30.60 7.57 19.97
C LEU A 352 -31.43 8.68 20.65
N PRO A 353 -32.15 8.38 21.76
CA PRO A 353 -32.79 9.41 22.53
C PRO A 353 -31.78 10.39 23.13
N ALA A 354 -32.17 11.63 23.36
CA ALA A 354 -31.37 12.58 24.14
C ALA A 354 -30.90 11.92 25.44
N ASN A 355 -29.59 11.86 25.65
CA ASN A 355 -29.03 11.06 26.73
C ASN A 355 -29.13 11.76 28.08
N GLU A 356 -28.74 11.06 29.17
CA GLU A 356 -28.78 11.58 30.54
C GLU A 356 -27.96 12.90 30.70
N ASN A 357 -26.96 13.16 29.87
CA ASN A 357 -26.21 14.42 29.88
C ASN A 357 -27.06 15.61 29.47
N PHE A 358 -28.06 15.39 28.59
CA PHE A 358 -29.03 16.43 28.22
C PHE A 358 -29.94 16.80 29.42
N MET A 359 -30.43 15.80 30.15
CA MET A 359 -31.20 16.05 31.36
C MET A 359 -30.40 16.78 32.45
N GLN A 360 -29.13 16.47 32.60
CA GLN A 360 -28.23 17.19 33.52
C GLN A 360 -27.92 18.62 33.05
N LEU A 361 -27.81 18.86 31.74
CA LEU A 361 -27.64 20.19 31.17
C LEU A 361 -28.91 21.03 31.41
N GLN A 362 -30.11 20.45 31.22
CA GLN A 362 -31.40 21.08 31.46
C GLN A 362 -31.56 21.55 32.92
N LEU A 363 -31.02 20.79 33.88
CA LEU A 363 -31.01 21.15 35.29
C LEU A 363 -30.04 22.29 35.63
N ARG A 364 -29.05 22.57 34.74
CA ARG A 364 -28.04 23.58 34.97
C ARG A 364 -28.25 24.87 34.18
N ASP A 365 -28.74 24.75 32.95
CA ASP A 365 -28.92 25.86 32.01
C ASP A 365 -30.03 25.54 31.00
N GLU A 366 -31.22 26.11 31.22
CA GLU A 366 -32.40 25.90 30.35
C GLU A 366 -32.17 26.45 28.93
N GLY A 367 -31.36 27.52 28.76
CA GLY A 367 -31.09 28.11 27.46
C GLY A 367 -30.23 27.21 26.59
N LEU A 368 -29.14 26.67 27.15
CA LEU A 368 -28.29 25.69 26.47
C LEU A 368 -29.03 24.38 26.19
N ALA A 369 -29.86 23.92 27.11
CA ALA A 369 -30.68 22.73 26.92
C ALA A 369 -31.70 22.90 25.79
N SER A 370 -32.32 24.08 25.67
CA SER A 370 -33.24 24.37 24.54
C SER A 370 -32.52 24.36 23.17
N LEU A 371 -31.33 24.95 23.08
CA LEU A 371 -30.51 24.93 21.86
C LEU A 371 -30.09 23.51 21.47
N GLU A 372 -29.68 22.69 22.45
CA GLU A 372 -29.32 21.29 22.19
C GLU A 372 -30.54 20.44 21.81
N MET A 373 -31.73 20.73 22.35
CA MET A 373 -32.98 20.07 21.96
C MET A 373 -33.36 20.44 20.52
N GLU A 374 -33.31 21.71 20.15
CA GLU A 374 -33.60 22.18 18.80
C GLU A 374 -32.63 21.51 17.79
N ARG A 375 -31.36 21.47 18.15
CA ARG A 375 -30.34 20.77 17.37
C ARG A 375 -30.64 19.27 17.24
N TYR A 376 -31.05 18.61 18.34
CA TYR A 376 -31.43 17.20 18.34
C TYR A 376 -32.65 16.92 17.47
N ASP A 377 -33.69 17.76 17.55
CA ASP A 377 -34.93 17.59 16.78
C ASP A 377 -34.71 17.84 15.28
N SER A 378 -33.75 18.68 14.93
CA SER A 378 -33.36 18.99 13.52
C SER A 378 -32.42 17.94 12.89
N ARG A 379 -31.99 16.93 13.66
CA ARG A 379 -31.11 15.87 13.13
C ARG A 379 -31.77 15.09 11.99
N PRO A 380 -31.02 14.80 10.91
CA PRO A 380 -31.50 13.89 9.90
C PRO A 380 -31.62 12.48 10.49
N LYS A 381 -32.79 11.91 10.46
CA LYS A 381 -33.06 10.55 11.00
C LYS A 381 -33.08 9.56 9.84
N ILE A 382 -32.10 8.66 9.80
CA ILE A 382 -32.11 7.51 8.90
C ILE A 382 -32.88 6.37 9.61
N PRO A 383 -33.95 5.81 9.02
CA PRO A 383 -34.66 4.69 9.63
C PRO A 383 -33.73 3.47 9.81
N LEU A 384 -33.73 2.89 11.02
CA LEU A 384 -32.96 1.66 11.29
C LEU A 384 -33.37 0.50 10.38
N SER A 385 -34.66 0.47 9.98
CA SER A 385 -35.20 -0.51 9.03
C SER A 385 -34.55 -0.38 7.64
N ASP A 386 -34.27 0.83 7.14
CA ASP A 386 -33.62 1.04 5.86
C ASP A 386 -32.17 0.53 5.90
N ALA A 387 -31.43 0.85 6.96
CA ALA A 387 -30.06 0.34 7.13
C ALA A 387 -30.04 -1.20 7.22
N ALA A 388 -30.96 -1.80 7.97
CA ALA A 388 -31.08 -3.25 8.08
C ALA A 388 -31.41 -3.91 6.73
N GLU A 389 -32.35 -3.35 5.95
CA GLU A 389 -32.74 -3.88 4.65
C GLU A 389 -31.59 -3.81 3.63
N ARG A 390 -30.82 -2.73 3.62
CA ARG A 390 -29.62 -2.59 2.75
C ARG A 390 -28.56 -3.62 3.10
N ILE A 391 -28.30 -3.86 4.37
CA ILE A 391 -27.36 -4.91 4.83
C ILE A 391 -27.86 -6.29 4.40
N GLU A 392 -29.14 -6.63 4.61
CA GLU A 392 -29.70 -7.92 4.22
C GLU A 392 -29.64 -8.15 2.70
N ARG A 393 -29.94 -7.12 1.88
CA ARG A 393 -29.81 -7.20 0.42
C ARG A 393 -28.35 -7.46 -0.02
N SER A 394 -27.38 -6.83 0.63
CA SER A 394 -25.96 -7.06 0.33
C SER A 394 -25.51 -8.46 0.79
N LEU A 395 -25.90 -8.90 1.98
CA LEU A 395 -25.61 -10.25 2.48
C LEU A 395 -26.20 -11.37 1.63
N ALA A 396 -27.37 -11.13 1.01
CA ALA A 396 -27.98 -12.09 0.07
C ALA A 396 -27.13 -12.27 -1.20
N ARG A 397 -26.35 -11.26 -1.60
CA ARG A 397 -25.47 -11.33 -2.77
C ARG A 397 -24.06 -11.79 -2.42
N LYS A 398 -23.51 -11.31 -1.31
CA LYS A 398 -22.13 -11.60 -0.92
C LYS A 398 -22.04 -11.73 0.61
N LYS A 399 -21.59 -12.89 1.09
CA LYS A 399 -21.30 -13.06 2.51
C LYS A 399 -20.13 -12.16 2.91
N SER A 400 -20.35 -11.31 3.92
CA SER A 400 -19.33 -10.43 4.50
C SER A 400 -19.37 -10.54 6.01
N PRO A 401 -18.26 -10.92 6.66
CA PRO A 401 -18.17 -10.97 8.12
C PRO A 401 -18.51 -9.64 8.79
N LEU A 402 -18.06 -8.51 8.23
CA LEU A 402 -18.37 -7.17 8.73
C LEU A 402 -19.87 -6.85 8.69
N LEU A 403 -20.56 -7.23 7.61
CA LEU A 403 -22.00 -7.01 7.50
C LEU A 403 -22.80 -7.91 8.46
N PHE A 404 -22.33 -9.10 8.76
CA PHE A 404 -22.93 -9.93 9.81
C PHE A 404 -22.81 -9.27 11.18
N VAL A 405 -21.66 -8.68 11.50
CA VAL A 405 -21.46 -7.91 12.74
C VAL A 405 -22.38 -6.70 12.77
N ALA A 406 -22.41 -5.89 11.70
CA ALA A 406 -23.29 -4.71 11.62
C ALA A 406 -24.78 -5.07 11.75
N ARG A 407 -25.21 -6.19 11.16
CA ARG A 407 -26.57 -6.72 11.30
C ARG A 407 -26.89 -7.08 12.75
N LEU A 408 -25.98 -7.78 13.43
CA LEU A 408 -26.14 -8.12 14.85
C LEU A 408 -26.23 -6.85 15.70
N ASP A 409 -25.33 -5.90 15.49
CA ASP A 409 -25.31 -4.65 16.22
C ASP A 409 -26.63 -3.87 16.05
N LEU A 410 -27.11 -3.71 14.82
CA LEU A 410 -28.40 -3.06 14.57
C LEU A 410 -29.55 -3.78 15.29
N LYS A 411 -29.61 -5.12 15.20
CA LYS A 411 -30.64 -5.91 15.84
C LYS A 411 -30.67 -5.70 17.35
N TYR A 412 -29.51 -5.72 18.00
CA TYR A 412 -29.42 -5.70 19.46
C TYR A 412 -29.35 -4.31 20.08
N LYS A 413 -28.89 -3.33 19.33
CA LYS A 413 -28.91 -1.92 19.74
C LYS A 413 -30.31 -1.32 19.54
N ALA A 414 -31.03 -1.75 18.49
CA ALA A 414 -32.38 -1.24 18.20
C ALA A 414 -33.49 -1.83 19.09
N ASP A 415 -33.37 -3.08 19.47
CA ASP A 415 -34.39 -3.77 20.27
C ASP A 415 -33.88 -4.12 21.68
N LYS A 416 -34.34 -3.35 22.66
CA LYS A 416 -33.96 -3.52 24.07
C LYS A 416 -34.60 -4.76 24.75
N ASN A 417 -35.53 -5.45 24.06
CA ASN A 417 -36.24 -6.60 24.61
C ASN A 417 -35.50 -7.93 24.47
N PHE A 418 -34.39 -7.97 23.69
CA PHE A 418 -33.58 -9.16 23.56
C PHE A 418 -32.81 -9.48 24.84
N THR A 419 -32.93 -10.73 25.27
CA THR A 419 -32.15 -11.25 26.39
C THR A 419 -30.69 -11.51 26.00
N GLU A 420 -29.81 -11.47 26.99
CA GLU A 420 -28.40 -11.77 26.80
C GLU A 420 -28.16 -13.20 26.24
N THR A 421 -29.05 -14.14 26.64
CA THR A 421 -29.04 -15.53 26.16
C THR A 421 -29.36 -15.64 24.67
N GLU A 422 -30.35 -14.87 24.18
CA GLU A 422 -30.70 -14.84 22.74
C GLU A 422 -29.58 -14.25 21.91
N LYS A 423 -28.93 -13.17 22.40
CA LYS A 423 -27.76 -12.59 21.75
C LYS A 423 -26.61 -13.58 21.64
N THR A 424 -26.32 -14.29 22.72
CA THR A 424 -25.28 -15.33 22.76
C THR A 424 -25.58 -16.45 21.75
N ALA A 425 -26.81 -16.91 21.69
CA ALA A 425 -27.22 -17.96 20.74
C ALA A 425 -27.08 -17.51 19.29
N ASP A 426 -27.43 -16.26 18.95
CA ASP A 426 -27.26 -15.72 17.60
C ASP A 426 -25.77 -15.55 17.22
N VAL A 427 -24.92 -15.11 18.14
CA VAL A 427 -23.49 -15.00 17.92
C VAL A 427 -22.90 -16.37 17.59
N TRP A 428 -23.22 -17.39 18.38
CA TRP A 428 -22.76 -18.77 18.13
C TRP A 428 -23.27 -19.31 16.79
N ARG A 429 -24.56 -19.11 16.47
CA ARG A 429 -25.13 -19.55 15.19
C ARG A 429 -24.40 -18.91 14.01
N ILE A 430 -24.10 -17.62 14.05
CA ILE A 430 -23.40 -16.92 12.97
C ILE A 430 -21.94 -17.40 12.84
N LEU A 431 -21.25 -17.66 13.95
CA LEU A 431 -19.92 -18.26 13.91
C LEU A 431 -19.95 -19.62 13.19
N GLU A 432 -20.89 -20.50 13.56
CA GLU A 432 -20.98 -21.84 12.97
C GLU A 432 -21.39 -21.81 11.50
N GLU A 433 -22.34 -20.96 11.11
CA GLU A 433 -22.77 -20.79 9.71
C GLU A 433 -21.66 -20.23 8.80
N ASN A 434 -20.68 -19.54 9.34
CA ASN A 434 -19.57 -18.92 8.60
C ASN A 434 -18.21 -19.57 8.89
N ALA A 435 -18.18 -20.72 9.55
CA ALA A 435 -16.95 -21.44 9.80
C ALA A 435 -16.24 -21.84 8.49
N VAL A 436 -14.95 -21.55 8.38
CA VAL A 436 -14.10 -21.94 7.26
C VAL A 436 -13.76 -23.44 7.34
N SER A 437 -13.58 -23.93 8.56
CA SER A 437 -13.40 -25.34 8.91
C SER A 437 -13.82 -25.53 10.38
N PRO A 438 -13.88 -26.74 10.90
CA PRO A 438 -14.29 -26.97 12.30
C PRO A 438 -13.52 -26.07 13.27
N SER A 439 -14.24 -25.23 14.02
CA SER A 439 -13.70 -24.26 14.98
C SER A 439 -12.73 -23.20 14.41
N VAL A 440 -12.69 -22.99 13.10
CA VAL A 440 -11.95 -21.90 12.45
C VAL A 440 -12.94 -20.95 11.78
N TYR A 441 -12.98 -19.73 12.25
CA TYR A 441 -13.94 -18.69 11.84
C TYR A 441 -13.23 -17.54 11.12
N PRO A 442 -13.93 -16.72 10.33
CA PRO A 442 -13.41 -15.42 9.90
C PRO A 442 -12.98 -14.59 11.11
N GLU A 443 -11.79 -14.01 11.07
CA GLU A 443 -11.16 -13.31 12.20
C GLU A 443 -12.07 -12.24 12.82
N ILE A 444 -12.71 -11.41 12.00
CA ILE A 444 -13.64 -10.37 12.46
C ILE A 444 -14.82 -10.95 13.24
N LEU A 445 -15.39 -12.09 12.82
CA LEU A 445 -16.48 -12.73 13.55
C LEU A 445 -15.99 -13.38 14.85
N PHE A 446 -14.81 -13.95 14.82
CA PHE A 446 -14.17 -14.49 16.02
C PHE A 446 -13.90 -13.38 17.05
N GLU A 447 -13.30 -12.27 16.63
CA GLU A 447 -13.04 -11.10 17.50
C GLU A 447 -14.34 -10.51 18.07
N TYR A 448 -15.34 -10.32 17.23
CA TYR A 448 -16.64 -9.82 17.67
C TYR A 448 -17.27 -10.72 18.75
N ALA A 449 -17.30 -12.03 18.49
CA ALA A 449 -17.86 -13.00 19.43
C ALA A 449 -17.07 -13.04 20.73
N LEU A 450 -15.75 -13.00 20.65
CA LEU A 450 -14.88 -13.03 21.81
C LEU A 450 -15.05 -11.78 22.68
N ASN A 451 -15.07 -10.59 22.06
CA ASN A 451 -15.33 -9.33 22.76
C ASN A 451 -16.73 -9.32 23.40
N PHE A 452 -17.75 -9.76 22.68
CA PHE A 452 -19.11 -9.85 23.21
C PHE A 452 -19.17 -10.75 24.46
N LEU A 453 -18.55 -11.93 24.42
CA LEU A 453 -18.52 -12.85 25.56
C LEU A 453 -17.75 -12.27 26.76
N LEU A 454 -16.66 -11.53 26.50
CA LEU A 454 -15.89 -10.87 27.56
C LEU A 454 -16.65 -9.69 28.18
N GLU A 455 -17.31 -8.85 27.38
CA GLU A 455 -18.12 -7.72 27.83
C GLU A 455 -19.32 -8.18 28.67
N THR A 456 -19.94 -9.29 28.29
CA THR A 456 -21.05 -9.92 29.01
C THR A 456 -20.59 -10.80 30.17
N LYS A 457 -19.30 -10.78 30.51
CA LYS A 457 -18.69 -11.54 31.61
C LYS A 457 -18.80 -13.07 31.48
N GLN A 458 -19.03 -13.57 30.27
CA GLN A 458 -19.06 -15.01 29.96
C GLN A 458 -17.63 -15.52 29.71
N THR A 459 -16.73 -15.29 30.67
CA THR A 459 -15.26 -15.53 30.52
C THR A 459 -14.93 -17.00 30.22
N GLU A 460 -15.72 -17.95 30.75
CA GLU A 460 -15.49 -19.37 30.47
C GLU A 460 -15.80 -19.74 29.01
N ASP A 461 -16.88 -19.21 28.45
CA ASP A 461 -17.23 -19.44 27.03
C ASP A 461 -16.28 -18.68 26.08
N ALA A 462 -15.85 -17.48 26.47
CA ALA A 462 -14.80 -16.75 25.77
C ALA A 462 -13.49 -17.58 25.72
N TRP A 463 -13.10 -18.15 26.85
CA TRP A 463 -11.94 -19.05 26.91
C TRP A 463 -12.09 -20.29 26.02
N LYS A 464 -13.23 -20.98 26.07
CA LYS A 464 -13.51 -22.14 25.22
C LYS A 464 -13.45 -21.79 23.73
N LEU A 465 -14.01 -20.63 23.35
CA LEU A 465 -13.95 -20.14 21.98
C LEU A 465 -12.52 -19.89 21.54
N PHE A 466 -11.76 -19.12 22.31
CA PHE A 466 -10.35 -18.81 22.04
C PHE A 466 -9.51 -20.08 21.90
N TYR A 467 -9.61 -20.97 22.89
CA TYR A 467 -8.84 -22.21 22.96
C TYR A 467 -9.07 -23.10 21.74
N LYS A 468 -10.34 -23.33 21.38
CA LYS A 468 -10.72 -24.13 20.20
C LYS A 468 -10.25 -23.49 18.90
N TYR A 469 -10.43 -22.19 18.76
CA TYR A 469 -10.04 -21.46 17.56
C TYR A 469 -8.54 -21.51 17.33
N ILE A 470 -7.74 -21.13 18.31
CA ILE A 470 -6.27 -21.13 18.21
C ILE A 470 -5.73 -22.55 17.98
N SER A 471 -6.26 -23.54 18.70
CA SER A 471 -5.86 -24.95 18.52
C SER A 471 -6.14 -25.45 17.12
N SER A 472 -7.31 -25.13 16.55
CA SER A 472 -7.71 -25.58 15.21
C SER A 472 -6.96 -24.84 14.11
N LYS A 473 -6.88 -23.51 14.19
CA LYS A 473 -6.25 -22.63 13.18
C LYS A 473 -4.76 -22.94 13.06
N TYR A 474 -4.07 -23.07 14.17
CA TYR A 474 -2.61 -23.23 14.23
C TYR A 474 -2.14 -24.66 14.51
N LYS A 475 -3.04 -25.63 14.60
CA LYS A 475 -2.74 -27.03 14.91
C LYS A 475 -1.89 -27.16 16.18
N ILE A 476 -2.34 -26.49 17.25
CA ILE A 476 -1.72 -26.54 18.56
C ILE A 476 -2.42 -27.63 19.38
N PRO A 477 -1.70 -28.60 19.94
CA PRO A 477 -2.31 -29.63 20.80
C PRO A 477 -3.00 -29.02 22.02
N CYS A 478 -4.17 -29.59 22.37
CA CYS A 478 -4.94 -29.22 23.54
C CYS A 478 -4.46 -29.99 24.77
N ASP A 479 -3.22 -29.78 25.18
CA ASP A 479 -2.56 -30.49 26.32
C ASP A 479 -1.88 -29.49 27.28
N ASN A 480 -1.11 -30.01 28.21
CA ASN A 480 -0.38 -29.22 29.22
C ASN A 480 0.64 -28.25 28.59
N ASP A 481 1.10 -28.53 27.38
CA ASP A 481 2.07 -27.71 26.64
C ASP A 481 1.42 -26.65 25.72
N PHE A 482 0.10 -26.48 25.82
CA PHE A 482 -0.66 -25.51 25.01
C PHE A 482 0.02 -24.14 24.98
N TRP A 483 0.28 -23.53 26.14
CA TRP A 483 0.89 -22.21 26.22
C TRP A 483 2.30 -22.16 25.67
N VAL A 484 3.11 -23.19 25.92
CA VAL A 484 4.47 -23.32 25.34
C VAL A 484 4.39 -23.33 23.81
N ASN A 485 3.41 -24.02 23.25
CA ASN A 485 3.21 -24.09 21.80
C ASN A 485 2.60 -22.79 21.22
N VAL A 486 1.75 -22.10 21.95
CA VAL A 486 1.27 -20.75 21.61
C VAL A 486 2.45 -19.78 21.50
N VAL A 487 3.30 -19.71 22.51
CA VAL A 487 4.49 -18.83 22.51
C VAL A 487 5.44 -19.16 21.36
N LYS A 488 5.64 -20.44 21.02
CA LYS A 488 6.49 -20.85 19.88
C LYS A 488 5.94 -20.40 18.52
N LYS A 489 4.63 -20.23 18.41
CA LYS A 489 3.94 -19.88 17.15
C LYS A 489 3.45 -18.45 17.10
N ILE A 490 3.77 -17.62 18.09
CA ILE A 490 3.24 -16.25 18.19
C ILE A 490 3.50 -15.40 16.94
N ASN A 491 4.62 -15.63 16.27
CA ASN A 491 5.03 -14.90 15.07
C ASN A 491 4.15 -15.12 13.82
N VAL A 492 3.22 -16.07 13.86
CA VAL A 492 2.24 -16.32 12.79
C VAL A 492 0.82 -15.92 13.20
N PHE A 493 0.63 -15.40 14.41
CA PHE A 493 -0.64 -14.88 14.89
C PHE A 493 -0.87 -13.47 14.31
N SER A 494 -2.13 -13.10 14.11
CA SER A 494 -2.48 -11.70 13.95
C SER A 494 -2.23 -10.94 15.26
N TYR A 495 -2.19 -9.60 15.18
CA TYR A 495 -2.01 -8.77 16.37
C TYR A 495 -3.12 -9.03 17.41
N SER A 496 -4.37 -9.06 16.97
CA SER A 496 -5.53 -9.31 17.85
C SER A 496 -5.46 -10.69 18.50
N GLU A 497 -5.09 -11.72 17.76
CA GLU A 497 -4.94 -13.08 18.30
C GLU A 497 -3.82 -13.15 19.35
N ALA A 498 -2.73 -12.44 19.12
CA ALA A 498 -1.63 -12.35 20.08
C ALA A 498 -2.06 -11.60 21.35
N GLU A 499 -2.83 -10.53 21.22
CA GLU A 499 -3.37 -9.77 22.35
C GLU A 499 -4.35 -10.60 23.19
N TYR A 500 -5.23 -11.35 22.56
CA TYR A 500 -6.10 -12.30 23.27
C TYR A 500 -5.30 -13.44 23.93
N ALA A 501 -4.29 -13.98 23.27
CA ALA A 501 -3.40 -14.98 23.87
C ALA A 501 -2.71 -14.41 25.12
N PHE A 502 -2.21 -13.20 25.04
CA PHE A 502 -1.64 -12.49 26.18
C PHE A 502 -2.66 -12.33 27.33
N TYR A 503 -3.87 -11.86 27.02
CA TYR A 503 -4.94 -11.69 28.02
C TYR A 503 -5.29 -13.00 28.72
N PHE A 504 -5.51 -14.07 27.96
CA PHE A 504 -5.90 -15.36 28.55
C PHE A 504 -4.74 -16.05 29.29
N ALA A 505 -3.49 -15.91 28.86
CA ALA A 505 -2.34 -16.40 29.61
C ALA A 505 -2.20 -15.68 30.95
N ALA A 506 -2.50 -14.38 31.00
CA ALA A 506 -2.52 -13.62 32.25
C ALA A 506 -3.65 -14.07 33.18
N LEU A 507 -4.85 -14.34 32.66
CA LEU A 507 -5.97 -14.90 33.44
C LEU A 507 -5.66 -16.30 34.00
N ASP A 508 -4.98 -17.14 33.22
CA ASP A 508 -4.55 -18.49 33.61
C ASP A 508 -3.29 -18.47 34.52
N ARG A 509 -2.86 -17.28 34.96
CA ARG A 509 -1.69 -17.06 35.82
C ARG A 509 -0.38 -17.62 35.26
N ARG A 510 -0.25 -17.69 33.95
CA ARG A 510 0.94 -18.12 33.23
C ARG A 510 1.92 -16.96 33.09
N THR A 511 2.57 -16.59 34.19
CA THR A 511 3.34 -15.33 34.27
C THR A 511 4.46 -15.23 33.22
N GLU A 512 5.25 -16.29 33.01
CA GLU A 512 6.33 -16.28 32.01
C GLU A 512 5.79 -16.21 30.57
N ASP A 513 4.75 -16.99 30.28
CA ASP A 513 4.12 -16.99 28.96
C ASP A 513 3.47 -15.63 28.70
N SER A 514 2.79 -15.05 29.69
CA SER A 514 2.20 -13.72 29.60
C SER A 514 3.24 -12.63 29.37
N LEU A 515 4.41 -12.72 29.99
CA LEU A 515 5.50 -11.76 29.74
C LEU A 515 5.96 -11.84 28.29
N ARG A 516 6.21 -13.04 27.76
CA ARG A 516 6.66 -13.22 26.38
C ARG A 516 5.61 -12.75 25.35
N LEU A 517 4.34 -13.11 25.58
CA LEU A 517 3.23 -12.71 24.72
C LEU A 517 3.01 -11.20 24.78
N GLY A 518 3.05 -10.60 25.97
CA GLY A 518 2.90 -9.16 26.15
C GLY A 518 4.06 -8.36 25.53
N GLU A 519 5.29 -8.83 25.69
CA GLU A 519 6.46 -8.22 25.05
C GLU A 519 6.35 -8.28 23.51
N TYR A 520 5.86 -9.37 22.95
CA TYR A 520 5.58 -9.48 21.52
C TYR A 520 4.51 -8.46 21.05
N CYS A 521 3.41 -8.31 21.80
CA CYS A 521 2.35 -7.37 21.45
C CYS A 521 2.76 -5.89 21.57
N VAL A 522 3.74 -5.57 22.41
CA VAL A 522 4.11 -4.19 22.74
C VAL A 522 5.33 -3.71 21.98
N PHE A 523 6.25 -4.61 21.61
CA PHE A 523 7.53 -4.25 21.01
C PHE A 523 7.72 -4.90 19.64
N GLU A 524 8.17 -4.12 18.65
CA GLU A 524 8.45 -4.59 17.29
C GLU A 524 9.76 -5.37 17.20
N ASP A 525 10.71 -5.09 18.10
CA ASP A 525 12.07 -5.63 18.02
C ASP A 525 12.73 -5.84 19.38
N SER A 526 13.93 -6.39 19.37
CA SER A 526 14.77 -6.59 20.57
C SER A 526 15.23 -5.27 21.22
N GLU A 527 15.19 -4.16 20.49
CA GLU A 527 15.52 -2.81 20.99
C GLU A 527 14.35 -2.15 21.72
N ARG A 528 13.22 -2.85 21.83
CA ARG A 528 12.00 -2.42 22.50
C ARG A 528 11.35 -1.19 21.86
N THR A 529 11.40 -1.11 20.54
CA THR A 529 10.64 -0.15 19.77
C THR A 529 9.14 -0.48 19.87
N PHE A 530 8.32 0.50 20.22
CA PHE A 530 6.88 0.30 20.35
C PHE A 530 6.22 0.03 19.00
N VAL A 531 5.32 -0.95 18.96
CA VAL A 531 4.38 -1.13 17.85
C VAL A 531 3.56 0.14 17.68
N ASN A 532 3.55 0.69 16.48
CA ASN A 532 2.88 1.97 16.18
C ASN A 532 1.37 1.75 15.89
N VAL A 533 0.65 1.12 16.82
CA VAL A 533 -0.79 0.88 16.70
C VAL A 533 -1.49 1.44 17.94
N SER A 534 -2.58 2.19 17.75
CA SER A 534 -3.38 2.74 18.86
C SER A 534 -3.94 1.66 19.80
N ALA A 535 -4.19 0.46 19.31
CA ALA A 535 -4.56 -0.71 20.12
C ALA A 535 -3.49 -1.13 21.13
N GLY A 536 -2.22 -0.85 20.87
CA GLY A 536 -1.09 -1.19 21.73
C GLY A 536 -1.07 -0.52 23.10
N ASP A 537 -1.88 0.51 23.34
CA ASP A 537 -1.94 1.17 24.65
C ASP A 537 -2.51 0.23 25.74
N SER A 538 -3.54 -0.55 25.40
CA SER A 538 -4.13 -1.53 26.33
C SER A 538 -3.16 -2.67 26.64
N ALA A 539 -2.50 -3.22 25.63
CA ALA A 539 -1.48 -4.26 25.80
C ALA A 539 -0.30 -3.75 26.63
N ALA A 540 0.19 -2.52 26.36
CA ALA A 540 1.26 -1.89 27.13
C ALA A 540 0.89 -1.65 28.61
N MET A 541 -0.37 -1.23 28.87
CA MET A 541 -0.89 -1.07 30.23
C MET A 541 -0.92 -2.41 30.98
N ASN A 542 -1.39 -3.47 30.32
CA ASN A 542 -1.45 -4.81 30.91
C ASN A 542 -0.05 -5.39 31.15
N LEU A 543 0.88 -5.24 30.21
CA LEU A 543 2.26 -5.65 30.38
C LEU A 543 2.96 -4.92 31.53
N ALA A 544 2.72 -3.61 31.66
CA ALA A 544 3.24 -2.81 32.77
C ALA A 544 2.71 -3.30 34.14
N MET A 545 1.44 -3.73 34.19
CA MET A 545 0.88 -4.34 35.41
C MET A 545 1.60 -5.66 35.77
N ILE A 546 1.87 -6.50 34.77
CA ILE A 546 2.60 -7.76 35.01
C ILE A 546 4.05 -7.47 35.42
N TYR A 547 4.75 -6.55 34.77
CA TYR A 547 6.09 -6.13 35.20
C TYR A 547 6.12 -5.68 36.66
N ASN A 548 5.14 -4.86 37.08
CA ASN A 548 5.03 -4.45 38.47
C ASN A 548 4.79 -5.63 39.41
N SER A 549 3.94 -6.59 39.03
CA SER A 549 3.62 -7.77 39.86
C SER A 549 4.80 -8.72 40.06
N VAL A 550 5.72 -8.77 39.10
CA VAL A 550 6.97 -9.58 39.19
C VAL A 550 8.17 -8.76 39.72
N GLY A 551 7.93 -7.55 40.21
CA GLY A 551 8.97 -6.70 40.82
C GLY A 551 9.80 -5.86 39.83
N ARG A 552 9.53 -5.92 38.52
CA ARG A 552 10.18 -5.12 37.47
C ARG A 552 9.59 -3.69 37.43
N LYS A 553 9.67 -2.98 38.57
CA LYS A 553 9.02 -1.66 38.75
C LYS A 553 9.52 -0.60 37.77
N THR A 554 10.81 -0.63 37.41
CA THR A 554 11.41 0.34 36.48
C THR A 554 10.81 0.17 35.08
N ASP A 555 10.71 -1.08 34.60
CA ASP A 555 10.12 -1.39 33.30
C ASP A 555 8.63 -1.00 33.26
N ALA A 556 7.90 -1.26 34.32
CA ALA A 556 6.51 -0.84 34.47
C ALA A 556 6.33 0.67 34.37
N LEU A 557 7.15 1.44 35.10
CA LEU A 557 7.13 2.90 35.06
C LEU A 557 7.47 3.44 33.68
N GLU A 558 8.41 2.84 32.97
CA GLU A 558 8.76 3.22 31.60
C GLU A 558 7.59 3.03 30.64
N LEU A 559 6.91 1.88 30.68
CA LEU A 559 5.74 1.62 29.85
C LEU A 559 4.61 2.61 30.15
N TYR A 560 4.28 2.85 31.41
CA TYR A 560 3.24 3.81 31.78
C TYR A 560 3.59 5.24 31.32
N ARG A 561 4.85 5.68 31.38
CA ARG A 561 5.29 6.98 30.84
C ARG A 561 5.09 7.04 29.34
N LYS A 562 5.47 5.99 28.61
CA LYS A 562 5.30 5.92 27.15
C LYS A 562 3.82 5.95 26.77
N VAL A 563 2.94 5.19 27.44
CA VAL A 563 1.49 5.25 27.23
C VAL A 563 0.94 6.65 27.52
N ASN A 564 1.33 7.26 28.65
CA ASN A 564 0.90 8.63 28.97
C ASN A 564 1.35 9.66 27.90
N GLY A 565 2.52 9.49 27.31
CA GLY A 565 3.05 10.39 26.28
C GLY A 565 2.32 10.26 24.94
N ARG A 566 1.97 9.04 24.51
CA ARG A 566 1.44 8.78 23.16
C ARG A 566 -0.07 8.64 23.08
N SER A 567 -0.72 8.12 24.12
CA SER A 567 -2.17 7.86 24.07
C SER A 567 -2.98 9.13 23.83
N THR A 568 -3.97 9.07 22.97
CA THR A 568 -4.95 10.14 22.74
C THR A 568 -6.14 10.06 23.72
N VAL A 569 -6.32 8.91 24.39
CA VAL A 569 -7.46 8.63 25.26
C VAL A 569 -7.17 9.11 26.68
N LYS A 570 -7.85 10.19 27.10
CA LYS A 570 -7.68 10.79 28.45
C LYS A 570 -7.83 9.78 29.60
N LYS A 571 -8.78 8.84 29.49
CA LYS A 571 -8.99 7.78 30.50
C LYS A 571 -7.79 6.85 30.64
N ILE A 572 -7.15 6.48 29.54
CA ILE A 572 -5.95 5.64 29.54
C ILE A 572 -4.78 6.38 30.15
N LYS A 573 -4.56 7.67 29.77
CA LYS A 573 -3.54 8.52 30.40
C LYS A 573 -3.77 8.62 31.91
N ALA A 574 -5.00 8.89 32.34
CA ALA A 574 -5.34 8.97 33.75
C ALA A 574 -5.02 7.66 34.50
N LEU A 575 -5.34 6.52 33.89
CA LEU A 575 -5.07 5.20 34.48
C LEU A 575 -3.54 4.94 34.56
N ALA A 576 -2.78 5.27 33.52
CA ALA A 576 -1.33 5.16 33.54
C ALA A 576 -0.70 5.99 34.68
N MET A 577 -1.13 7.24 34.82
CA MET A 577 -0.67 8.13 35.89
C MET A 577 -1.08 7.61 37.29
N TYR A 578 -2.28 7.08 37.44
CA TYR A 578 -2.72 6.46 38.70
C TYR A 578 -1.84 5.24 39.05
N ARG A 579 -1.54 4.36 38.09
CA ARG A 579 -0.67 3.20 38.31
C ARG A 579 0.76 3.60 38.67
N MET A 580 1.29 4.65 38.02
CA MET A 580 2.60 5.22 38.39
C MET A 580 2.59 5.77 39.83
N ALA A 581 1.51 6.50 40.21
CA ALA A 581 1.36 7.01 41.56
C ALA A 581 1.37 5.90 42.62
N LEU A 582 0.73 4.76 42.36
CA LEU A 582 0.80 3.60 43.25
C LEU A 582 2.22 3.06 43.40
N ILE A 583 2.96 2.87 42.30
CA ILE A 583 4.34 2.36 42.34
C ILE A 583 5.25 3.30 43.13
N TYR A 584 5.13 4.63 42.92
CA TYR A 584 5.91 5.60 43.66
C TYR A 584 5.55 5.65 45.15
N PHE A 585 4.24 5.56 45.48
CA PHE A 585 3.76 5.52 46.84
C PHE A 585 4.29 4.29 47.58
N ASP A 586 4.21 3.09 46.97
CA ASP A 586 4.73 1.83 47.52
C ASP A 586 6.27 1.81 47.64
N SER A 587 6.94 2.68 46.89
CA SER A 587 8.40 2.82 46.94
C SER A 587 8.85 3.96 47.89
N GLY A 588 7.91 4.65 48.55
CA GLY A 588 8.20 5.74 49.47
C GLY A 588 8.52 7.09 48.79
N ASP A 589 8.43 7.18 47.48
CA ASP A 589 8.63 8.42 46.73
C ASP A 589 7.32 9.24 46.70
N LEU A 590 6.99 9.82 47.87
CA LEU A 590 5.75 10.56 48.06
C LEU A 590 5.61 11.78 47.16
N LYS A 591 6.76 12.38 46.74
CA LYS A 591 6.75 13.55 45.85
C LYS A 591 6.23 13.18 44.46
N ASN A 592 6.81 12.16 43.81
CA ASN A 592 6.39 11.70 42.49
C ASN A 592 5.02 11.04 42.55
N ALA A 593 4.71 10.30 43.62
CA ALA A 593 3.37 9.75 43.86
C ALA A 593 2.29 10.85 43.82
N ARG A 594 2.51 11.94 44.50
CA ARG A 594 1.58 13.07 44.55
C ARG A 594 1.36 13.70 43.17
N ILE A 595 2.46 14.02 42.45
CA ILE A 595 2.36 14.61 41.09
C ILE A 595 1.53 13.72 40.17
N CYS A 596 1.82 12.43 40.17
CA CYS A 596 1.10 11.48 39.31
C CYS A 596 -0.38 11.33 39.71
N ALA A 597 -0.69 11.30 41.00
CA ALA A 597 -2.08 11.20 41.49
C ALA A 597 -2.89 12.50 41.20
N GLU A 598 -2.29 13.68 41.34
CA GLU A 598 -2.91 14.97 41.01
C GLU A 598 -3.24 14.98 39.50
N TYR A 599 -2.28 14.67 38.64
CA TYR A 599 -2.49 14.65 37.18
C TYR A 599 -3.53 13.60 36.74
N SER A 600 -3.53 12.40 37.35
CA SER A 600 -4.57 11.41 37.12
C SER A 600 -5.97 11.93 37.46
N SER A 601 -6.10 12.63 38.60
CA SER A 601 -7.37 13.22 39.04
C SER A 601 -7.85 14.38 38.16
N GLU A 602 -6.93 15.13 37.57
CA GLU A 602 -7.25 16.19 36.59
C GLU A 602 -7.75 15.59 35.27
N LEU A 603 -7.09 14.55 34.76
CA LEU A 603 -7.49 13.88 33.51
C LEU A 603 -8.81 13.12 33.63
N ASN A 604 -9.09 12.54 34.78
CA ASN A 604 -10.32 11.82 35.07
C ASN A 604 -10.87 12.16 36.46
N PRO A 605 -11.65 13.26 36.58
CA PRO A 605 -12.21 13.69 37.88
C PRO A 605 -13.19 12.68 38.50
N GLY A 606 -13.69 11.72 37.72
CA GLY A 606 -14.56 10.64 38.21
C GLY A 606 -13.82 9.49 38.89
N ASN A 607 -12.47 9.44 38.83
CA ASN A 607 -11.72 8.36 39.44
C ASN A 607 -11.60 8.51 40.97
N ALA A 608 -12.47 7.81 41.69
CA ALA A 608 -12.51 7.81 43.14
C ALA A 608 -11.24 7.23 43.80
N GLU A 609 -10.62 6.22 43.15
CA GLU A 609 -9.41 5.56 43.65
C GLU A 609 -8.20 6.50 43.61
N ALA A 610 -8.04 7.28 42.52
CA ALA A 610 -6.97 8.27 42.40
C ALA A 610 -7.12 9.38 43.46
N LYS A 611 -8.35 9.84 43.73
CA LYS A 611 -8.63 10.81 44.80
C LYS A 611 -8.32 10.26 46.18
N LEU A 612 -8.71 9.01 46.45
CA LEU A 612 -8.41 8.34 47.73
C LEU A 612 -6.90 8.18 47.93
N LEU A 613 -6.17 7.76 46.88
CA LEU A 613 -4.71 7.67 46.92
C LEU A 613 -4.07 9.03 47.18
N LEU A 614 -4.53 10.08 46.51
CA LEU A 614 -4.03 11.44 46.73
C LEU A 614 -4.24 11.92 48.19
N THR A 615 -5.39 11.55 48.78
CA THR A 615 -5.65 11.84 50.18
C THR A 615 -4.69 11.11 51.12
N LYS A 616 -4.44 9.82 50.85
CA LYS A 616 -3.45 9.03 51.62
C LYS A 616 -2.03 9.60 51.48
N ILE A 617 -1.60 9.96 50.28
CA ILE A 617 -0.29 10.58 50.03
C ILE A 617 -0.12 11.90 50.82
N LYS A 618 -1.17 12.78 50.78
CA LYS A 618 -1.16 14.05 51.52
C LYS A 618 -1.11 13.86 53.03
N ALA A 619 -1.65 12.77 53.55
CA ALA A 619 -1.58 12.44 54.97
C ALA A 619 -0.23 11.84 55.41
N SER A 620 0.58 11.36 54.43
CA SER A 620 1.90 10.76 54.65
C SER A 620 3.08 11.71 54.38
N LEU A 621 2.80 12.88 53.79
CA LEU A 621 3.75 13.99 53.59
C LEU A 621 3.77 14.91 54.83
#